data_910f40d16fb342782397dfaccc56f5f3
#
_entry.id   910f40d16fb342782397dfaccc56f5f3
#
_cell.length_a   1.000
_cell.length_b   1.000
_cell.length_c   1.000
_cell.angle_alpha   90.00
_cell.angle_beta   90.00
_cell.angle_gamma   90.00
#
_symmetry.space_group_name_H-M   'P 1'
#
loop_
_entity.id
_entity.type
_entity.pdbx_description
1 polymer ?
#
loop_
_entity_poly.entity_id
_entity_poly.type
_entity_poly.pdbx_seq_one_letter_code
_entity_poly.pdbx_strand_id
1 'polypeptide(L)'
;MKNMEYLGCEIMKLIESIPTCNLLEINLNKCILEISLNRVDVFNALNPEIIQELINIFSWAANNSAATANSLVSDSGEILPRIIILKGNGKHFCAGADINWMKDSGECTLEENQKDAKRLDELFYGIWSNPCFTVGLIKGVALGGGAGLVACLDHVIAMDGSKIAMSEIKLGILPAVIGPYVYKRLGSAQFRRLAMLGSRINTDEALRIGFIDEIAKDENDLSINCEKIISQILTSAPSAIEQAKFLCKTFDDWNENMKELRDYTLKTTSIMRGGKEGQEGLGAFIERRDPDWKIKDEE
;
A
#
# COMPACT_ATOMS: atom_id res chain seq x y z
N MET A 1 6.25 20.15 20.19
CA MET A 1 5.85 21.20 19.25
C MET A 1 7.08 21.72 18.53
N LYS A 2 7.39 21.21 17.36
CA LYS A 2 8.35 21.85 16.43
C LYS A 2 7.57 22.19 15.18
N ASN A 3 7.59 23.46 14.83
CA ASN A 3 6.97 24.06 13.67
C ASN A 3 7.38 23.30 12.41
N MET A 4 6.41 22.69 11.72
CA MET A 4 6.53 22.44 10.30
C MET A 4 6.16 23.76 9.60
N GLU A 5 7.13 24.64 9.47
CA GLU A 5 7.10 25.67 8.46
C GLU A 5 7.26 24.99 7.11
N TYR A 6 6.20 25.04 6.31
CA TYR A 6 6.28 24.77 4.88
C TYR A 6 7.12 25.89 4.27
N LEU A 7 8.44 25.70 4.25
CA LEU A 7 9.33 26.44 3.39
C LEU A 7 9.01 26.07 1.95
N GLY A 8 8.43 27.02 1.23
CA GLY A 8 8.36 26.98 -0.22
C GLY A 8 9.78 26.91 -0.79
N CYS A 9 10.25 25.71 -0.99
CA CYS A 9 11.39 25.43 -1.85
C CYS A 9 10.79 24.71 -3.07
N GLU A 10 10.76 25.42 -4.20
CA GLU A 10 10.59 24.79 -5.51
C GLU A 10 11.76 23.83 -5.71
N ILE A 11 11.60 22.59 -5.23
CA ILE A 11 12.50 21.51 -5.59
C ILE A 11 12.05 21.08 -6.99
N MET A 12 12.78 21.49 -8.00
CA MET A 12 12.73 20.86 -9.32
C MET A 12 12.94 19.35 -9.10
N LYS A 13 11.85 18.58 -9.05
CA LYS A 13 11.93 17.13 -9.04
C LYS A 13 12.09 16.65 -10.47
N LEU A 14 13.34 16.37 -10.85
CA LEU A 14 13.61 15.42 -11.92
C LEU A 14 12.95 14.10 -11.51
N ILE A 15 12.17 13.47 -12.39
CA ILE A 15 11.79 12.07 -12.18
C ILE A 15 13.09 11.28 -12.12
N GLU A 16 13.41 10.74 -10.94
CA GLU A 16 14.45 9.74 -10.84
C GLU A 16 14.01 8.53 -11.67
N SER A 17 14.94 7.92 -12.41
CA SER A 17 14.64 6.69 -13.15
C SER A 17 14.09 5.61 -12.22
N ILE A 18 13.13 4.84 -12.70
CA ILE A 18 12.58 3.70 -11.95
C ILE A 18 13.73 2.81 -11.49
N PRO A 19 13.80 2.43 -10.20
CA PRO A 19 14.85 1.55 -9.68
C PRO A 19 14.93 0.24 -10.46
N THR A 20 16.12 -0.21 -10.77
CA THR A 20 16.35 -1.52 -11.38
C THR A 20 16.09 -2.60 -10.35
N CYS A 21 15.28 -3.60 -10.71
CA CYS A 21 14.91 -4.73 -9.88
C CYS A 21 15.27 -6.05 -10.57
N ASN A 22 15.72 -7.04 -9.80
CA ASN A 22 16.02 -8.39 -10.28
C ASN A 22 14.92 -9.38 -9.88
N LEU A 23 14.31 -9.16 -8.72
CA LEU A 23 13.32 -10.04 -8.10
C LEU A 23 11.88 -9.48 -8.19
N LEU A 24 11.73 -8.31 -8.81
CA LEU A 24 10.46 -7.70 -9.13
C LEU A 24 10.36 -7.45 -10.64
N GLU A 25 9.16 -7.63 -11.19
CA GLU A 25 8.81 -7.08 -12.49
C GLU A 25 8.04 -5.77 -12.28
N ILE A 26 8.51 -4.71 -12.91
CA ILE A 26 7.94 -3.36 -12.79
C ILE A 26 7.42 -2.91 -14.14
N ASN A 27 6.17 -2.46 -14.16
CA ASN A 27 5.55 -1.87 -15.34
C ASN A 27 4.85 -0.56 -14.94
N LEU A 28 5.29 0.55 -15.51
CA LEU A 28 4.60 1.83 -15.38
C LEU A 28 3.84 2.12 -16.67
N ASN A 29 2.52 2.07 -16.60
CA ASN A 29 1.64 2.41 -17.70
C ASN A 29 0.77 3.61 -17.32
N LYS A 30 1.02 4.75 -17.97
CA LYS A 30 0.42 6.04 -17.60
C LYS A 30 0.65 6.31 -16.10
N CYS A 31 -0.41 6.42 -15.29
CA CYS A 31 -0.33 6.69 -13.86
C CYS A 31 -0.43 5.45 -12.97
N ILE A 32 -0.33 4.24 -13.54
CA ILE A 32 -0.47 2.97 -12.84
C ILE A 32 0.89 2.27 -12.80
N LEU A 33 1.42 2.09 -11.61
CA LEU A 33 2.63 1.33 -11.35
C LEU A 33 2.27 -0.09 -10.92
N GLU A 34 2.54 -1.07 -11.79
CA GLU A 34 2.41 -2.48 -11.44
C GLU A 34 3.72 -3.02 -10.89
N ILE A 35 3.66 -3.66 -9.73
CA ILE A 35 4.76 -4.33 -9.05
C ILE A 35 4.40 -5.80 -8.92
N SER A 36 5.15 -6.68 -9.59
CA SER A 36 4.95 -8.12 -9.50
C SER A 36 6.12 -8.76 -8.76
N LEU A 37 5.86 -9.43 -7.64
CA LEU A 37 6.86 -10.27 -6.98
C LEU A 37 7.24 -11.40 -7.93
N ASN A 38 8.54 -11.60 -8.19
CA ASN A 38 9.02 -12.53 -9.23
C ASN A 38 10.10 -13.51 -8.72
N ARG A 39 9.83 -14.15 -7.57
CA ARG A 39 10.57 -15.30 -7.03
C ARG A 39 9.70 -16.55 -7.07
N VAL A 40 9.23 -16.93 -8.25
CA VAL A 40 8.19 -17.97 -8.44
C VAL A 40 8.61 -19.32 -7.86
N ASP A 41 9.88 -19.70 -8.00
CA ASP A 41 10.42 -20.99 -7.53
C ASP A 41 10.33 -21.18 -6.01
N VAL A 42 10.29 -20.08 -5.26
CA VAL A 42 10.13 -20.07 -3.80
C VAL A 42 8.83 -19.41 -3.37
N PHE A 43 7.82 -19.43 -4.25
CA PHE A 43 6.48 -18.89 -3.98
C PHE A 43 6.48 -17.42 -3.54
N ASN A 44 7.37 -16.62 -4.13
CA ASN A 44 7.55 -15.20 -3.83
C ASN A 44 7.88 -14.92 -2.35
N ALA A 45 8.62 -15.82 -1.70
CA ALA A 45 9.08 -15.63 -0.33
C ALA A 45 10.00 -14.43 -0.21
N LEU A 46 9.88 -13.69 0.90
CA LEU A 46 10.62 -12.47 1.19
C LEU A 46 12.02 -12.82 1.74
N ASN A 47 13.07 -12.39 1.05
CA ASN A 47 14.45 -12.36 1.52
C ASN A 47 14.96 -10.91 1.58
N PRO A 48 16.14 -10.63 2.12
CA PRO A 48 16.67 -9.26 2.23
C PRO A 48 16.73 -8.50 0.91
N GLU A 49 16.97 -9.17 -0.21
CA GLU A 49 17.10 -8.56 -1.53
C GLU A 49 15.74 -8.06 -2.04
N ILE A 50 14.70 -8.91 -2.07
CA ILE A 50 13.36 -8.47 -2.53
C ILE A 50 12.76 -7.44 -1.58
N ILE A 51 13.06 -7.51 -0.27
CA ILE A 51 12.64 -6.51 0.72
C ILE A 51 13.25 -5.15 0.35
N GLN A 52 14.55 -5.11 0.04
CA GLN A 52 15.22 -3.87 -0.34
C GLN A 52 14.70 -3.32 -1.67
N GLU A 53 14.46 -4.18 -2.67
CA GLU A 53 13.87 -3.77 -3.94
C GLU A 53 12.46 -3.17 -3.76
N LEU A 54 11.63 -3.81 -2.91
CA LEU A 54 10.30 -3.28 -2.56
C LEU A 54 10.40 -1.92 -1.84
N ILE A 55 11.31 -1.77 -0.87
CA ILE A 55 11.54 -0.47 -0.22
C ILE A 55 11.90 0.60 -1.25
N ASN A 56 12.83 0.29 -2.16
CA ASN A 56 13.29 1.23 -3.16
C ASN A 56 12.17 1.66 -4.12
N ILE A 57 11.38 0.71 -4.63
CA ILE A 57 10.31 1.03 -5.60
C ILE A 57 9.14 1.77 -4.95
N PHE A 58 8.73 1.39 -3.71
CA PHE A 58 7.69 2.12 -2.99
C PHE A 58 8.14 3.53 -2.58
N SER A 59 9.41 3.71 -2.19
CA SER A 59 10.00 5.02 -1.93
C SER A 59 10.06 5.88 -3.19
N TRP A 60 10.49 5.28 -4.32
CA TRP A 60 10.47 5.95 -5.61
C TRP A 60 9.05 6.41 -5.97
N ALA A 61 8.07 5.52 -5.86
CA ALA A 61 6.67 5.86 -6.16
C ALA A 61 6.14 6.98 -5.26
N ALA A 62 6.48 6.96 -3.97
CA ALA A 62 6.08 8.02 -3.03
C ALA A 62 6.67 9.38 -3.41
N ASN A 63 7.95 9.42 -3.78
CA ASN A 63 8.64 10.65 -4.15
C ASN A 63 8.19 11.22 -5.50
N ASN A 64 7.74 10.35 -6.42
CA ASN A 64 7.32 10.71 -7.78
C ASN A 64 5.80 10.62 -7.98
N SER A 65 4.99 10.55 -6.92
CA SER A 65 3.54 10.49 -7.06
C SER A 65 2.92 11.84 -7.47
N ALA A 66 1.78 11.77 -8.15
CA ALA A 66 1.01 12.95 -8.51
C ALA A 66 0.56 13.77 -7.28
N ALA A 67 0.26 13.11 -6.16
CA ALA A 67 -0.08 13.76 -4.90
C ALA A 67 1.11 14.54 -4.32
N THR A 68 2.28 13.91 -4.21
CA THR A 68 3.50 14.56 -3.68
C THR A 68 3.96 15.72 -4.56
N ALA A 69 3.88 15.56 -5.88
CA ALA A 69 4.24 16.60 -6.83
C ALA A 69 3.19 17.73 -6.92
N ASN A 70 1.98 17.49 -6.41
CA ASN A 70 0.81 18.36 -6.61
C ASN A 70 0.57 18.68 -8.11
N SER A 71 0.81 17.67 -8.95
CA SER A 71 0.71 17.73 -10.41
C SER A 71 0.44 16.33 -10.97
N LEU A 72 -0.21 16.25 -12.11
CA LEU A 72 -0.43 14.97 -12.83
C LEU A 72 0.76 14.59 -13.70
N VAL A 73 1.59 15.55 -14.04
CA VAL A 73 2.77 15.39 -14.89
C VAL A 73 4.00 15.99 -14.23
N SER A 74 5.15 15.43 -14.55
CA SER A 74 6.46 15.96 -14.17
C SER A 74 6.81 17.21 -14.97
N ASP A 75 7.91 17.86 -14.59
CA ASP A 75 8.48 18.97 -15.36
C ASP A 75 8.93 18.54 -16.78
N SER A 76 9.24 17.26 -16.99
CA SER A 76 9.54 16.66 -18.29
C SER A 76 8.30 16.24 -19.10
N GLY A 77 7.11 16.39 -18.55
CA GLY A 77 5.84 16.04 -19.20
C GLY A 77 5.42 14.57 -19.06
N GLU A 78 6.11 13.79 -18.21
CA GLU A 78 5.76 12.39 -17.95
C GLU A 78 4.62 12.30 -16.94
N ILE A 79 3.69 11.36 -17.17
CA ILE A 79 2.55 11.13 -16.26
C ILE A 79 3.06 10.52 -14.95
N LEU A 80 2.67 11.12 -13.84
CA LEU A 80 3.09 10.70 -12.50
C LEU A 80 2.20 9.58 -11.94
N PRO A 81 2.76 8.62 -11.15
CA PRO A 81 2.01 7.55 -10.51
C PRO A 81 0.90 8.07 -9.60
N ARG A 82 -0.26 7.41 -9.64
CA ARG A 82 -1.43 7.64 -8.78
C ARG A 82 -1.87 6.36 -8.10
N ILE A 83 -1.65 5.22 -8.76
CA ILE A 83 -2.09 3.90 -8.32
C ILE A 83 -0.90 2.95 -8.36
N ILE A 84 -0.77 2.13 -7.33
CA ILE A 84 0.18 1.01 -7.30
C ILE A 84 -0.62 -0.29 -7.23
N ILE A 85 -0.32 -1.22 -8.14
CA ILE A 85 -0.85 -2.59 -8.10
C ILE A 85 0.27 -3.51 -7.62
N LEU A 86 0.05 -4.22 -6.52
CA LEU A 86 0.96 -5.24 -6.01
C LEU A 86 0.38 -6.63 -6.25
N LYS A 87 1.11 -7.47 -6.97
CA LYS A 87 0.72 -8.85 -7.29
C LYS A 87 1.91 -9.79 -7.22
N GLY A 88 1.66 -11.09 -7.32
CA GLY A 88 2.70 -12.11 -7.40
C GLY A 88 2.65 -12.86 -8.72
N ASN A 89 3.79 -13.03 -9.38
CA ASN A 89 3.92 -13.92 -10.54
C ASN A 89 3.77 -15.38 -10.12
N GLY A 90 3.31 -16.22 -11.04
CA GLY A 90 3.06 -17.64 -10.79
C GLY A 90 1.79 -17.90 -9.98
N LYS A 91 1.82 -18.97 -9.19
CA LYS A 91 0.63 -19.52 -8.51
C LYS A 91 0.28 -18.78 -7.21
N HIS A 92 1.23 -18.13 -6.57
CA HIS A 92 1.10 -17.62 -5.21
C HIS A 92 1.48 -16.14 -5.15
N PHE A 93 0.78 -15.41 -4.30
CA PHE A 93 1.12 -14.02 -4.02
C PHE A 93 2.45 -13.93 -3.26
N CYS A 94 2.51 -14.45 -2.02
CA CYS A 94 3.72 -14.43 -1.22
C CYS A 94 3.62 -15.46 -0.08
N ALA A 95 4.59 -16.37 0.02
CA ALA A 95 4.62 -17.41 1.05
C ALA A 95 5.19 -16.95 2.40
N GLY A 96 5.51 -15.66 2.55
CA GLY A 96 6.10 -15.11 3.78
C GLY A 96 7.60 -15.00 3.72
N ALA A 97 8.27 -15.00 4.88
CA ALA A 97 9.72 -14.94 4.94
C ALA A 97 10.37 -16.20 4.35
N ASP A 98 11.48 -16.02 3.64
CA ASP A 98 12.27 -17.13 3.10
C ASP A 98 12.84 -17.98 4.25
N ILE A 99 12.57 -19.28 4.21
CA ILE A 99 12.92 -20.19 5.32
C ILE A 99 14.43 -20.30 5.53
N ASN A 100 15.23 -20.19 4.46
CA ASN A 100 16.67 -20.20 4.56
C ASN A 100 17.17 -18.94 5.26
N TRP A 101 16.67 -17.77 4.84
CA TRP A 101 16.98 -16.53 5.54
C TRP A 101 16.56 -16.56 7.00
N MET A 102 15.37 -17.08 7.32
CA MET A 102 14.93 -17.21 8.72
C MET A 102 15.84 -18.11 9.54
N LYS A 103 16.33 -19.20 8.95
CA LYS A 103 17.27 -20.11 9.61
C LYS A 103 18.61 -19.41 9.89
N ASP A 104 19.16 -18.73 8.90
CA ASP A 104 20.42 -18.00 9.02
C ASP A 104 20.31 -16.86 10.06
N SER A 105 19.16 -16.16 10.09
CA SER A 105 18.88 -15.15 11.10
C SER A 105 18.82 -15.70 12.53
N GLY A 106 18.50 -16.98 12.71
CA GLY A 106 18.53 -17.65 14.02
C GLY A 106 19.93 -17.76 14.61
N GLU A 107 20.98 -17.70 13.79
CA GLU A 107 22.40 -17.74 14.19
C GLU A 107 22.99 -16.32 14.40
N CYS A 108 22.24 -15.28 14.02
CA CYS A 108 22.66 -13.88 14.14
C CYS A 108 22.52 -13.33 15.57
N THR A 109 23.25 -12.26 15.85
CA THR A 109 23.13 -11.51 17.09
C THR A 109 21.76 -10.81 17.18
N LEU A 110 21.36 -10.41 18.39
CA LEU A 110 20.13 -9.63 18.57
C LEU A 110 20.16 -8.31 17.76
N GLU A 111 21.32 -7.68 17.68
CA GLU A 111 21.47 -6.41 16.94
C GLU A 111 21.28 -6.61 15.42
N GLU A 112 21.81 -7.69 14.86
CA GLU A 112 21.60 -8.04 13.44
C GLU A 112 20.15 -8.36 13.15
N ASN A 113 19.51 -9.15 14.00
CA ASN A 113 18.08 -9.45 13.90
C ASN A 113 17.20 -8.20 14.00
N GLN A 114 17.58 -7.22 14.84
CA GLN A 114 16.88 -5.93 14.93
C GLN A 114 17.04 -5.10 13.65
N LYS A 115 18.21 -5.15 12.97
CA LYS A 115 18.39 -4.49 11.67
C LYS A 115 17.49 -5.09 10.59
N ASP A 116 17.36 -6.40 10.56
CA ASP A 116 16.45 -7.08 9.62
C ASP A 116 14.98 -6.77 9.91
N ALA A 117 14.59 -6.80 11.18
CA ALA A 117 13.25 -6.39 11.58
C ALA A 117 12.94 -4.93 11.20
N LYS A 118 13.93 -4.04 11.31
CA LYS A 118 13.79 -2.62 10.90
C LYS A 118 13.55 -2.49 9.39
N ARG A 119 14.25 -3.26 8.54
CA ARG A 119 13.99 -3.25 7.10
C ARG A 119 12.58 -3.72 6.75
N LEU A 120 12.09 -4.75 7.44
CA LEU A 120 10.71 -5.20 7.29
C LEU A 120 9.71 -4.11 7.70
N ASP A 121 9.97 -3.42 8.81
CA ASP A 121 9.15 -2.30 9.25
C ASP A 121 9.16 -1.15 8.23
N GLU A 122 10.32 -0.79 7.70
CA GLU A 122 10.46 0.21 6.63
C GLU A 122 9.64 -0.16 5.39
N LEU A 123 9.64 -1.44 5.00
CA LEU A 123 8.84 -1.93 3.89
C LEU A 123 7.33 -1.75 4.15
N PHE A 124 6.84 -2.30 5.26
CA PHE A 124 5.41 -2.26 5.57
C PHE A 124 4.91 -0.82 5.78
N TYR A 125 5.69 0.00 6.46
CA TYR A 125 5.37 1.41 6.63
C TYR A 125 5.35 2.15 5.30
N GLY A 126 6.33 1.90 4.42
CA GLY A 126 6.42 2.52 3.10
C GLY A 126 5.24 2.18 2.17
N ILE A 127 4.70 0.96 2.29
CA ILE A 127 3.48 0.56 1.57
C ILE A 127 2.25 1.25 2.17
N TRP A 128 2.08 1.13 3.50
CA TRP A 128 0.91 1.63 4.22
C TRP A 128 0.77 3.15 4.17
N SER A 129 1.88 3.89 4.17
CA SER A 129 1.90 5.36 4.11
C SER A 129 2.08 5.93 2.70
N ASN A 130 2.09 5.09 1.66
CA ASN A 130 2.34 5.55 0.30
C ASN A 130 1.26 6.54 -0.15
N PRO A 131 1.61 7.69 -0.77
CA PRO A 131 0.63 8.68 -1.25
C PRO A 131 -0.23 8.16 -2.41
N CYS A 132 0.25 7.17 -3.19
CA CYS A 132 -0.55 6.50 -4.20
C CYS A 132 -1.61 5.59 -3.55
N PHE A 133 -2.73 5.39 -4.25
CA PHE A 133 -3.69 4.35 -3.87
C PHE A 133 -3.13 2.97 -4.19
N THR A 134 -3.14 2.05 -3.23
CA THR A 134 -2.51 0.74 -3.36
C THR A 134 -3.55 -0.38 -3.48
N VAL A 135 -3.44 -1.21 -4.53
CA VAL A 135 -4.32 -2.34 -4.81
C VAL A 135 -3.53 -3.64 -4.75
N GLY A 136 -4.04 -4.63 -4.02
CA GLY A 136 -3.48 -5.98 -3.98
C GLY A 136 -4.27 -6.95 -4.84
N LEU A 137 -3.59 -7.70 -5.71
CA LEU A 137 -4.17 -8.79 -6.46
C LEU A 137 -3.61 -10.12 -5.94
N ILE A 138 -4.42 -10.84 -5.17
CA ILE A 138 -3.96 -11.99 -4.38
C ILE A 138 -4.39 -13.29 -5.05
N LYS A 139 -3.41 -14.15 -5.34
CA LYS A 139 -3.63 -15.53 -5.82
C LYS A 139 -2.96 -16.53 -4.88
N GLY A 140 -3.56 -17.69 -4.69
CA GLY A 140 -3.00 -18.81 -3.96
C GLY A 140 -2.78 -18.50 -2.49
N VAL A 141 -1.55 -18.18 -2.05
CA VAL A 141 -1.28 -17.94 -0.63
C VAL A 141 -0.67 -16.57 -0.35
N ALA A 142 -1.06 -15.99 0.78
CA ALA A 142 -0.44 -14.83 1.43
C ALA A 142 -0.18 -15.19 2.90
N LEU A 143 1.07 -15.59 3.24
CA LEU A 143 1.40 -16.11 4.56
C LEU A 143 2.43 -15.21 5.26
N GLY A 144 2.37 -15.12 6.59
CA GLY A 144 3.32 -14.36 7.39
C GLY A 144 3.54 -12.94 6.86
N GLY A 145 4.76 -12.61 6.43
CA GLY A 145 5.08 -11.35 5.78
C GLY A 145 4.20 -11.04 4.56
N GLY A 146 3.73 -12.06 3.80
CA GLY A 146 2.76 -11.89 2.71
C GLY A 146 1.40 -11.42 3.21
N ALA A 147 0.94 -11.89 4.36
CA ALA A 147 -0.26 -11.36 5.01
C ALA A 147 -0.03 -9.92 5.52
N GLY A 148 1.20 -9.60 5.93
CA GLY A 148 1.62 -8.24 6.27
C GLY A 148 1.53 -7.29 5.07
N LEU A 149 2.03 -7.70 3.90
CA LEU A 149 1.88 -6.93 2.66
C LEU A 149 0.40 -6.64 2.37
N VAL A 150 -0.46 -7.67 2.42
CA VAL A 150 -1.91 -7.51 2.22
C VAL A 150 -2.52 -6.50 3.20
N ALA A 151 -2.13 -6.56 4.47
CA ALA A 151 -2.68 -5.67 5.49
C ALA A 151 -2.33 -4.18 5.29
N CYS A 152 -1.24 -3.90 4.58
CA CYS A 152 -0.78 -2.53 4.30
C CYS A 152 -1.46 -1.88 3.10
N LEU A 153 -2.17 -2.65 2.27
CA LEU A 153 -2.79 -2.15 1.04
C LEU A 153 -4.15 -1.50 1.29
N ASP A 154 -4.51 -0.52 0.47
CA ASP A 154 -5.78 0.21 0.61
C ASP A 154 -6.97 -0.63 0.17
N HIS A 155 -6.81 -1.41 -0.91
CA HIS A 155 -7.86 -2.28 -1.44
C HIS A 155 -7.27 -3.62 -1.88
N VAL A 156 -7.92 -4.71 -1.54
CA VAL A 156 -7.43 -6.08 -1.78
C VAL A 156 -8.49 -6.93 -2.45
N ILE A 157 -8.17 -7.42 -3.64
CA ILE A 157 -8.98 -8.36 -4.38
C ILE A 157 -8.27 -9.72 -4.34
N ALA A 158 -8.92 -10.74 -3.80
CA ALA A 158 -8.35 -12.08 -3.77
C ALA A 158 -9.11 -13.04 -4.68
N MET A 159 -8.36 -13.82 -5.47
CA MET A 159 -8.96 -14.90 -6.27
C MET A 159 -9.50 -15.99 -5.34
N ASP A 160 -10.67 -16.51 -5.64
CA ASP A 160 -11.28 -17.58 -4.85
C ASP A 160 -10.33 -18.79 -4.69
N GLY A 161 -10.42 -19.43 -3.54
CA GLY A 161 -9.48 -20.48 -3.13
C GLY A 161 -8.16 -19.99 -2.54
N SER A 162 -7.87 -18.68 -2.55
CA SER A 162 -6.70 -18.12 -1.88
C SER A 162 -6.76 -18.35 -0.36
N LYS A 163 -5.59 -18.39 0.28
CA LYS A 163 -5.44 -18.61 1.72
C LYS A 163 -4.55 -17.53 2.32
N ILE A 164 -4.98 -16.96 3.45
CA ILE A 164 -4.22 -15.97 4.20
C ILE A 164 -3.94 -16.52 5.60
N ALA A 165 -2.74 -16.28 6.13
CA ALA A 165 -2.41 -16.69 7.50
C ALA A 165 -1.28 -15.85 8.10
N MET A 166 -1.35 -15.64 9.42
CA MET A 166 -0.22 -15.31 10.28
C MET A 166 0.27 -16.61 10.92
N SER A 167 1.21 -17.31 10.25
CA SER A 167 1.61 -18.66 10.66
C SER A 167 2.85 -18.69 11.57
N GLU A 168 3.37 -17.56 11.97
CA GLU A 168 4.59 -17.36 12.75
C GLU A 168 4.57 -18.13 14.06
N ILE A 169 3.44 -18.19 14.74
CA ILE A 169 3.30 -18.90 16.02
C ILE A 169 3.61 -20.41 15.91
N LYS A 170 3.38 -21.02 14.74
CA LYS A 170 3.69 -22.43 14.48
C LYS A 170 5.18 -22.71 14.33
N LEU A 171 5.97 -21.65 14.15
CA LEU A 171 7.42 -21.69 14.10
C LEU A 171 8.07 -21.23 15.40
N GLY A 172 7.27 -20.97 16.46
CA GLY A 172 7.76 -20.48 17.74
C GLY A 172 8.15 -18.99 17.75
N ILE A 173 7.74 -18.24 16.73
CA ILE A 173 7.98 -16.79 16.61
C ILE A 173 6.63 -16.02 16.57
N LEU A 174 6.70 -14.70 16.49
CA LEU A 174 5.53 -13.84 16.56
C LEU A 174 5.40 -12.98 15.29
N PRO A 175 4.17 -12.67 14.83
CA PRO A 175 3.91 -11.72 13.76
C PRO A 175 4.08 -10.27 14.25
N ALA A 176 5.22 -9.94 14.89
CA ALA A 176 5.39 -8.68 15.61
C ALA A 176 5.48 -7.49 14.67
N VAL A 177 6.27 -7.59 13.58
CA VAL A 177 6.49 -6.48 12.64
C VAL A 177 5.25 -6.21 11.79
N ILE A 178 4.54 -7.24 11.35
CA ILE A 178 3.28 -7.09 10.60
C ILE A 178 2.09 -6.76 11.52
N GLY A 179 2.25 -7.01 12.81
CA GLY A 179 1.19 -6.92 13.82
C GLY A 179 0.42 -5.60 13.81
N PRO A 180 1.08 -4.43 13.84
CA PRO A 180 0.39 -3.16 13.84
C PRO A 180 -0.57 -2.97 12.66
N TYR A 181 -0.16 -3.35 11.45
CA TYR A 181 -0.94 -3.20 10.23
C TYR A 181 -2.14 -4.16 10.20
N VAL A 182 -1.91 -5.44 10.54
CA VAL A 182 -3.00 -6.42 10.63
C VAL A 182 -3.98 -6.06 11.75
N TYR A 183 -3.49 -5.57 12.89
CA TYR A 183 -4.33 -5.11 14.00
C TYR A 183 -5.21 -3.91 13.59
N LYS A 184 -4.63 -2.93 12.88
CA LYS A 184 -5.39 -1.78 12.36
C LYS A 184 -6.48 -2.22 11.38
N ARG A 185 -6.16 -3.16 10.49
CA ARG A 185 -7.10 -3.67 9.48
C ARG A 185 -8.24 -4.51 10.08
N LEU A 186 -7.94 -5.35 11.08
CA LEU A 186 -8.88 -6.37 11.59
C LEU A 186 -9.47 -6.07 12.98
N GLY A 187 -8.86 -5.14 13.71
CA GLY A 187 -9.16 -4.94 15.13
C GLY A 187 -8.60 -6.04 16.03
N SER A 188 -8.64 -5.79 17.36
CA SER A 188 -7.97 -6.62 18.36
C SER A 188 -8.47 -8.06 18.41
N ALA A 189 -9.77 -8.28 18.26
CA ALA A 189 -10.37 -9.61 18.40
C ALA A 189 -9.92 -10.56 17.30
N GLN A 190 -9.96 -10.12 16.03
CA GLN A 190 -9.56 -10.95 14.89
C GLN A 190 -8.05 -11.10 14.80
N PHE A 191 -7.28 -10.03 15.04
CA PHE A 191 -5.84 -10.13 15.13
C PHE A 191 -5.41 -11.17 16.17
N ARG A 192 -5.91 -11.05 17.40
CA ARG A 192 -5.60 -11.98 18.50
C ARG A 192 -5.91 -13.42 18.12
N ARG A 193 -7.10 -13.67 17.57
CA ARG A 193 -7.52 -15.00 17.14
C ARG A 193 -6.58 -15.59 16.09
N LEU A 194 -6.30 -14.85 15.01
CA LEU A 194 -5.49 -15.35 13.92
C LEU A 194 -4.03 -15.51 14.32
N ALA A 195 -3.44 -14.57 15.07
CA ALA A 195 -2.07 -14.63 15.54
C ALA A 195 -1.83 -15.82 16.49
N MET A 196 -2.81 -16.15 17.35
CA MET A 196 -2.69 -17.28 18.31
C MET A 196 -2.96 -18.63 17.65
N LEU A 197 -3.86 -18.71 16.67
CA LEU A 197 -4.18 -19.98 16.00
C LEU A 197 -3.19 -20.30 14.88
N GLY A 198 -2.63 -19.31 14.21
CA GLY A 198 -1.77 -19.50 13.03
C GLY A 198 -2.46 -20.29 11.91
N SER A 199 -3.80 -20.29 11.87
CA SER A 199 -4.57 -21.02 10.89
C SER A 199 -4.71 -20.25 9.58
N ARG A 200 -4.80 -21.01 8.47
CA ARG A 200 -5.11 -20.43 7.16
C ARG A 200 -6.60 -20.20 7.06
N ILE A 201 -6.99 -18.96 6.79
CA ILE A 201 -8.38 -18.60 6.47
C ILE A 201 -8.58 -18.62 4.95
N ASN A 202 -9.80 -18.94 4.51
CA ASN A 202 -10.19 -18.87 3.11
C ASN A 202 -10.67 -17.44 2.74
N THR A 203 -10.98 -17.25 1.47
CA THR A 203 -11.45 -15.97 0.92
C THR A 203 -12.75 -15.47 1.56
N ASP A 204 -13.73 -16.37 1.80
CA ASP A 204 -15.00 -15.98 2.43
C ASP A 204 -14.79 -15.45 3.85
N GLU A 205 -13.97 -16.13 4.64
CA GLU A 205 -13.64 -15.68 5.98
C GLU A 205 -12.82 -14.39 5.94
N ALA A 206 -11.85 -14.29 5.03
CA ALA A 206 -11.02 -13.10 4.87
C ALA A 206 -11.86 -11.88 4.50
N LEU A 207 -12.83 -12.02 3.59
CA LEU A 207 -13.81 -10.98 3.24
C LEU A 207 -14.68 -10.61 4.44
N ARG A 208 -15.25 -11.62 5.12
CA ARG A 208 -16.14 -11.40 6.27
C ARG A 208 -15.49 -10.62 7.41
N ILE A 209 -14.18 -10.80 7.64
CA ILE A 209 -13.45 -10.10 8.71
C ILE A 209 -12.72 -8.82 8.23
N GLY A 210 -12.81 -8.47 6.95
CA GLY A 210 -12.19 -7.28 6.38
C GLY A 210 -10.69 -7.43 6.08
N PHE A 211 -10.18 -8.65 5.97
CA PHE A 211 -8.78 -8.85 5.54
C PHE A 211 -8.60 -8.59 4.05
N ILE A 212 -9.62 -8.89 3.24
CA ILE A 212 -9.74 -8.54 1.84
C ILE A 212 -11.04 -7.78 1.61
N ASP A 213 -11.15 -7.10 0.49
CA ASP A 213 -12.28 -6.23 0.17
C ASP A 213 -13.19 -6.85 -0.88
N GLU A 214 -12.64 -7.70 -1.79
CA GLU A 214 -13.40 -8.38 -2.84
C GLU A 214 -12.87 -9.80 -3.10
N ILE A 215 -13.75 -10.67 -3.62
CA ILE A 215 -13.41 -12.01 -4.11
C ILE A 215 -13.63 -12.04 -5.62
N ALA A 216 -12.60 -12.43 -6.37
CA ALA A 216 -12.67 -12.69 -7.80
C ALA A 216 -12.76 -14.21 -8.05
N LYS A 217 -13.60 -14.63 -8.98
CA LYS A 217 -13.83 -16.05 -9.31
C LYS A 217 -12.62 -16.70 -9.97
N ASP A 218 -11.96 -15.95 -10.85
CA ASP A 218 -10.83 -16.37 -11.66
C ASP A 218 -9.93 -15.18 -12.01
N GLU A 219 -8.89 -15.41 -12.80
CA GLU A 219 -7.95 -14.35 -13.20
C GLU A 219 -8.60 -13.26 -14.07
N ASN A 220 -9.58 -13.60 -14.87
CA ASN A 220 -10.30 -12.63 -15.69
C ASN A 220 -11.16 -11.71 -14.80
N ASP A 221 -11.88 -12.29 -13.85
CA ASP A 221 -12.70 -11.53 -12.88
C ASP A 221 -11.80 -10.68 -11.98
N LEU A 222 -10.61 -11.18 -11.62
CA LEU A 222 -9.60 -10.41 -10.87
C LEU A 222 -9.17 -9.15 -11.63
N SER A 223 -8.91 -9.25 -12.94
CA SER A 223 -8.57 -8.12 -13.79
C SER A 223 -9.73 -7.13 -13.93
N ILE A 224 -10.95 -7.62 -14.19
CA ILE A 224 -12.14 -6.78 -14.32
C ILE A 224 -12.43 -5.99 -13.04
N ASN A 225 -12.31 -6.63 -11.86
CA ASN A 225 -12.53 -5.96 -10.59
C ASN A 225 -11.44 -4.92 -10.32
N CYS A 226 -10.18 -5.23 -10.66
CA CYS A 226 -9.09 -4.26 -10.58
C CYS A 226 -9.35 -3.02 -11.45
N GLU A 227 -9.75 -3.21 -12.72
CA GLU A 227 -10.07 -2.11 -13.64
C GLU A 227 -11.21 -1.22 -13.12
N LYS A 228 -12.23 -1.81 -12.49
CA LYS A 228 -13.32 -1.04 -11.85
C LYS A 228 -12.79 -0.13 -10.74
N ILE A 229 -11.92 -0.67 -9.86
CA ILE A 229 -11.32 0.12 -8.77
C ILE A 229 -10.42 1.21 -9.34
N ILE A 230 -9.57 0.90 -10.32
CA ILE A 230 -8.75 1.89 -11.03
C ILE A 230 -9.63 3.02 -11.56
N SER A 231 -10.69 2.69 -12.29
CA SER A 231 -11.59 3.68 -12.88
C SER A 231 -12.22 4.57 -11.80
N GLN A 232 -12.62 4.02 -10.65
CA GLN A 232 -13.15 4.81 -9.53
C GLN A 232 -12.10 5.77 -8.95
N ILE A 233 -10.89 5.28 -8.70
CA ILE A 233 -9.81 6.09 -8.13
C ILE A 233 -9.39 7.21 -9.07
N LEU A 234 -9.39 6.98 -10.37
CA LEU A 234 -9.03 8.00 -11.35
C LEU A 234 -10.04 9.15 -11.44
N THR A 235 -11.24 9.00 -10.88
CA THR A 235 -12.19 10.11 -10.71
C THR A 235 -11.88 11.01 -9.51
N SER A 236 -11.01 10.56 -8.59
CA SER A 236 -10.69 11.27 -7.34
C SER A 236 -9.42 12.10 -7.48
N ALA A 237 -9.35 13.24 -6.82
CA ALA A 237 -8.16 14.09 -6.80
C ALA A 237 -6.99 13.41 -6.05
N PRO A 238 -5.77 13.37 -6.63
CA PRO A 238 -4.62 12.66 -6.03
C PRO A 238 -4.27 13.11 -4.61
N SER A 239 -4.18 14.41 -4.37
CA SER A 239 -3.88 14.93 -3.03
C SER A 239 -5.01 14.67 -2.03
N ALA A 240 -6.25 14.59 -2.48
CA ALA A 240 -7.37 14.23 -1.61
C ALA A 240 -7.29 12.77 -1.15
N ILE A 241 -6.87 11.84 -2.02
CA ILE A 241 -6.62 10.43 -1.67
C ILE A 241 -5.51 10.34 -0.63
N GLU A 242 -4.37 11.00 -0.86
CA GLU A 242 -3.26 11.04 0.08
C GLU A 242 -3.72 11.57 1.44
N GLN A 243 -4.40 12.71 1.47
CA GLN A 243 -4.87 13.32 2.71
C GLN A 243 -5.90 12.45 3.44
N ALA A 244 -6.72 11.66 2.72
CA ALA A 244 -7.63 10.69 3.34
C ALA A 244 -6.88 9.61 4.11
N LYS A 245 -5.73 9.12 3.60
CA LYS A 245 -4.85 8.19 4.35
C LYS A 245 -4.28 8.84 5.61
N PHE A 246 -3.83 10.10 5.53
CA PHE A 246 -3.32 10.83 6.69
C PHE A 246 -4.40 11.10 7.75
N LEU A 247 -5.66 11.29 7.35
CA LEU A 247 -6.77 11.37 8.29
C LEU A 247 -6.91 10.09 9.11
N CYS A 248 -6.85 8.91 8.47
CA CYS A 248 -6.91 7.63 9.17
C CYS A 248 -5.79 7.51 10.20
N LYS A 249 -4.54 7.85 9.80
CA LYS A 249 -3.39 7.87 10.72
C LYS A 249 -3.61 8.81 11.90
N THR A 250 -4.10 10.02 11.63
CA THR A 250 -4.36 11.01 12.68
C THR A 250 -5.43 10.53 13.66
N PHE A 251 -6.48 9.84 13.15
CA PHE A 251 -7.52 9.28 14.01
C PHE A 251 -7.02 8.11 14.84
N ASP A 252 -6.12 7.28 14.30
CA ASP A 252 -5.47 6.20 15.03
C ASP A 252 -4.57 6.70 16.18
N ASP A 253 -3.84 7.78 15.91
CA ASP A 253 -2.92 8.38 16.88
C ASP A 253 -3.64 9.34 17.86
N TRP A 254 -4.94 9.54 17.67
CA TRP A 254 -5.71 10.44 18.51
C TRP A 254 -5.97 9.86 19.90
N ASN A 255 -5.41 10.49 20.91
CA ASN A 255 -5.48 10.10 22.30
C ASN A 255 -6.18 11.17 23.16
N GLU A 256 -7.50 11.26 23.03
CA GLU A 256 -8.41 11.98 23.94
C GLU A 256 -8.44 13.51 23.86
N ASN A 257 -7.50 14.20 23.20
CA ASN A 257 -7.58 15.65 23.08
C ASN A 257 -8.53 16.08 21.94
N MET A 258 -9.84 16.09 22.23
CA MET A 258 -10.89 16.47 21.29
C MET A 258 -10.66 17.85 20.64
N LYS A 259 -10.05 18.78 21.37
CA LYS A 259 -9.82 20.12 20.85
C LYS A 259 -8.79 20.10 19.73
N GLU A 260 -7.67 19.43 19.95
CA GLU A 260 -6.60 19.30 18.95
C GLU A 260 -7.07 18.59 17.69
N LEU A 261 -7.84 17.50 17.83
CA LEU A 261 -8.43 16.79 16.68
C LEU A 261 -9.39 17.71 15.90
N ARG A 262 -10.28 18.42 16.58
CA ARG A 262 -11.21 19.36 15.92
C ARG A 262 -10.48 20.48 15.22
N ASP A 263 -9.47 21.09 15.86
CA ASP A 263 -8.64 22.12 15.25
C ASP A 263 -7.92 21.59 14.00
N TYR A 264 -7.39 20.37 14.05
CA TYR A 264 -6.76 19.70 12.92
C TYR A 264 -7.75 19.46 11.77
N THR A 265 -8.92 18.88 12.06
CA THR A 265 -9.92 18.57 11.01
C THR A 265 -10.48 19.83 10.37
N LEU A 266 -10.75 20.88 11.16
CA LEU A 266 -11.21 22.18 10.65
C LEU A 266 -10.15 22.82 9.74
N LYS A 267 -8.89 22.81 10.17
CA LYS A 267 -7.76 23.34 9.39
C LYS A 267 -7.58 22.56 8.09
N THR A 268 -7.53 21.23 8.15
CA THR A 268 -7.35 20.37 6.98
C THR A 268 -8.48 20.55 5.98
N THR A 269 -9.75 20.55 6.42
CA THR A 269 -10.90 20.81 5.55
C THR A 269 -10.80 22.17 4.86
N SER A 270 -10.37 23.21 5.59
CA SER A 270 -10.23 24.55 5.03
C SER A 270 -9.13 24.65 3.99
N ILE A 271 -7.98 24.00 4.26
CA ILE A 271 -6.85 23.93 3.32
C ILE A 271 -7.24 23.19 2.05
N MET A 272 -7.85 22.00 2.18
CA MET A 272 -8.28 21.20 1.03
C MET A 272 -9.31 21.92 0.17
N ARG A 273 -10.29 22.56 0.79
CA ARG A 273 -11.32 23.33 0.07
C ARG A 273 -10.74 24.53 -0.66
N GLY A 274 -9.81 25.26 -0.04
CA GLY A 274 -9.16 26.44 -0.64
C GLY A 274 -8.00 26.11 -1.58
N GLY A 275 -7.53 24.87 -1.58
CA GLY A 275 -6.41 24.41 -2.40
C GLY A 275 -6.79 24.27 -3.88
N LYS A 276 -5.78 24.15 -4.75
CA LYS A 276 -5.93 24.05 -6.21
C LYS A 276 -6.90 22.93 -6.62
N GLU A 277 -6.71 21.72 -6.13
CA GLU A 277 -7.60 20.59 -6.44
C GLU A 277 -9.02 20.80 -5.91
N GLY A 278 -9.18 21.34 -4.69
CA GLY A 278 -10.50 21.63 -4.13
C GLY A 278 -11.28 22.66 -4.94
N GLN A 279 -10.61 23.72 -5.41
CA GLN A 279 -11.23 24.74 -6.25
C GLN A 279 -11.54 24.22 -7.64
N GLU A 280 -10.66 23.42 -8.24
CA GLU A 280 -10.92 22.77 -9.52
C GLU A 280 -12.11 21.80 -9.42
N GLY A 281 -12.14 20.93 -8.42
CA GLY A 281 -13.24 19.97 -8.25
C GLY A 281 -14.60 20.64 -8.03
N LEU A 282 -14.66 21.70 -7.21
CA LEU A 282 -15.87 22.47 -6.99
C LEU A 282 -16.30 23.21 -8.26
N GLY A 283 -15.36 23.82 -9.00
CA GLY A 283 -15.61 24.48 -10.27
C GLY A 283 -16.14 23.52 -11.32
N ALA A 284 -15.48 22.39 -11.52
CA ALA A 284 -15.89 21.35 -12.44
C ALA A 284 -17.31 20.83 -12.15
N PHE A 285 -17.63 20.60 -10.86
CA PHE A 285 -18.96 20.18 -10.44
C PHE A 285 -20.04 21.23 -10.79
N ILE A 286 -19.80 22.52 -10.50
CA ILE A 286 -20.73 23.60 -10.79
C ILE A 286 -20.92 23.75 -12.31
N GLU A 287 -19.83 23.66 -13.08
CA GLU A 287 -19.83 23.83 -14.54
C GLU A 287 -20.28 22.55 -15.28
N ARG A 288 -20.53 21.45 -14.55
CA ARG A 288 -20.94 20.14 -15.11
C ARG A 288 -19.94 19.59 -16.12
N ARG A 289 -18.66 19.78 -15.89
CA ARG A 289 -17.55 19.22 -16.65
C ARG A 289 -16.75 18.23 -15.81
N ASP A 290 -15.90 17.46 -16.46
CA ASP A 290 -14.92 16.65 -15.77
C ASP A 290 -13.81 17.53 -15.17
N PRO A 291 -13.30 17.19 -13.98
CA PRO A 291 -12.15 17.87 -13.42
C PRO A 291 -10.85 17.49 -14.16
N ASP A 292 -9.85 18.35 -14.08
CA ASP A 292 -8.59 18.25 -14.85
C ASP A 292 -7.79 16.95 -14.55
N TRP A 293 -7.98 16.35 -13.38
CA TRP A 293 -7.31 15.09 -13.01
C TRP A 293 -7.98 13.82 -13.55
N LYS A 294 -9.17 13.94 -14.16
CA LYS A 294 -9.82 12.80 -14.78
C LYS A 294 -9.13 12.48 -16.11
N ILE A 295 -8.55 11.31 -16.17
CA ILE A 295 -7.96 10.82 -17.43
C ILE A 295 -9.08 10.54 -18.41
N LYS A 296 -9.06 11.22 -19.57
CA LYS A 296 -9.99 10.93 -20.65
C LYS A 296 -9.55 9.60 -21.29
N ASP A 297 -10.50 8.71 -21.47
CA ASP A 297 -10.30 7.54 -22.34
C ASP A 297 -10.00 8.10 -23.74
N GLU A 298 -8.85 7.73 -24.30
CA GLU A 298 -8.55 8.03 -25.71
C GLU A 298 -9.57 7.26 -26.55
N GLU A 299 -10.36 7.96 -27.37
CA GLU A 299 -11.29 7.38 -28.35
C GLU A 299 -10.57 6.49 -29.38
#